data_49f9b90d44e51721cab986950252199b
#
_entry.id   49f9b90d44e51721cab986950252199b
#
_cell.length_a   1.000
_cell.length_b   1.000
_cell.length_c   1.000
_cell.angle_alpha   90.00
_cell.angle_beta   90.00
_cell.angle_gamma   90.00
#
_symmetry.space_group_name_H-M   'P 1'
#
loop_
_entity.id
_entity.type
_entity.pdbx_description
1 polymer ?
#
loop_
_entity_poly.entity_id
_entity_poly.type
_entity_poly.pdbx_seq_one_letter_code
_entity_poly.pdbx_strand_id
1 'polypeptide(L)'
;MKQYLTVCFSLFLIIGIFFTPAPAAGEPVNILSLQEGALPVVVPANYGNWHAHYLLDDSPKSGWACKSGNINDNVFVFELVETATLERFEFDNASVDAKGAGAKDVLVEVSTISAQTGYTPVLETTLADLTGQQSFPTTVKAPARWVRLTIRTNQGSAKWTELFSFRGFGEKPAMTTPGNISGTYETSYSSFHVLQQGTALTGCYEYDEGLLEGTIEGRVIKITWRESGGPDDRGPAVMVFAPDGKTFRGFWWCLGKEKGAPNGSWNGKKVSTQVGGCPHWSGSVGGELRKQLSAGKRARLYGILFDTNSSVIKSESKPVLDQVLDLLRTEPDWKLTIEGHTDAVGSDEHNLTLSRQRADSVKANLVSRGVDESRLKTAGFGESKPVADNDTELGRAQNRRVELVRE
;
A
#
# COMPACT_ATOMS: atom_id res chain seq x y z
N MET A 1 -63.54 15.82 -59.31
CA MET A 1 -62.10 16.16 -59.32
C MET A 1 -61.66 16.27 -57.89
N LYS A 2 -60.95 15.28 -57.37
CA LYS A 2 -60.40 15.26 -55.99
C LYS A 2 -58.92 15.54 -56.11
N GLN A 3 -58.48 16.67 -55.53
CA GLN A 3 -57.09 16.99 -55.36
C GLN A 3 -56.52 16.22 -54.16
N TYR A 4 -55.44 15.45 -54.36
CA TYR A 4 -54.66 14.81 -53.29
C TYR A 4 -53.56 15.76 -52.92
N LEU A 5 -53.56 16.17 -51.61
CA LEU A 5 -52.53 16.94 -51.02
C LEU A 5 -51.47 15.98 -50.43
N THR A 6 -50.27 16.00 -51.00
CA THR A 6 -49.15 15.19 -50.54
C THR A 6 -48.43 15.96 -49.44
N VAL A 7 -48.51 15.46 -48.20
CA VAL A 7 -47.77 16.03 -47.08
C VAL A 7 -46.40 15.30 -46.95
N CYS A 8 -45.33 16.02 -47.29
CA CYS A 8 -43.97 15.55 -47.02
C CYS A 8 -43.65 15.68 -45.51
N PHE A 9 -43.50 14.55 -44.82
CA PHE A 9 -42.92 14.49 -43.46
C PHE A 9 -41.41 14.51 -43.60
N SER A 10 -40.76 15.62 -43.25
CA SER A 10 -39.32 15.70 -43.08
C SER A 10 -38.95 15.15 -41.70
N LEU A 11 -38.32 13.98 -41.70
CA LEU A 11 -37.80 13.35 -40.51
C LEU A 11 -36.51 14.08 -40.10
N PHE A 12 -36.56 14.96 -39.08
CA PHE A 12 -35.38 15.51 -38.45
C PHE A 12 -34.76 14.46 -37.53
N LEU A 13 -33.65 13.88 -37.99
CA LEU A 13 -32.81 13.01 -37.14
C LEU A 13 -32.04 13.88 -36.16
N ILE A 14 -32.53 14.01 -34.94
CA ILE A 14 -31.78 14.65 -33.84
C ILE A 14 -30.72 13.65 -33.40
N ILE A 15 -29.46 13.85 -33.84
CA ILE A 15 -28.30 13.15 -33.30
C ILE A 15 -28.05 13.74 -31.91
N GLY A 16 -28.59 13.12 -30.89
CA GLY A 16 -28.25 13.43 -29.53
C GLY A 16 -26.78 13.05 -29.30
N ILE A 17 -25.90 14.03 -29.22
CA ILE A 17 -24.54 13.84 -28.73
C ILE A 17 -24.67 13.58 -27.21
N PHE A 18 -24.66 12.32 -26.83
CA PHE A 18 -24.48 11.94 -25.41
C PHE A 18 -23.06 12.33 -25.01
N PHE A 19 -22.93 13.49 -24.37
CA PHE A 19 -21.76 13.79 -23.56
C PHE A 19 -21.78 12.80 -22.37
N THR A 20 -21.00 11.73 -22.45
CA THR A 20 -20.65 10.99 -21.24
C THR A 20 -19.86 11.96 -20.38
N PRO A 21 -20.29 12.26 -19.15
CA PRO A 21 -19.49 13.06 -18.26
C PRO A 21 -18.15 12.35 -18.08
N ALA A 22 -17.04 13.10 -18.16
CA ALA A 22 -15.73 12.57 -17.80
C ALA A 22 -15.86 11.97 -16.38
N PRO A 23 -15.23 10.81 -16.09
CA PRO A 23 -15.23 10.27 -14.74
C PRO A 23 -14.77 11.38 -13.80
N ALA A 24 -15.49 11.56 -12.70
CA ALA A 24 -15.11 12.51 -11.67
C ALA A 24 -13.66 12.18 -11.26
N ALA A 25 -12.81 13.21 -11.20
CA ALA A 25 -11.44 13.04 -10.70
C ALA A 25 -11.53 12.35 -9.34
N GLY A 26 -10.78 11.26 -9.14
CA GLY A 26 -10.73 10.55 -7.87
C GLY A 26 -10.33 11.51 -6.75
N GLU A 27 -10.76 11.26 -5.53
CA GLU A 27 -10.29 12.05 -4.39
C GLU A 27 -8.75 11.97 -4.30
N PRO A 28 -8.07 13.10 -4.00
CA PRO A 28 -6.61 13.10 -3.86
C PRO A 28 -6.16 12.11 -2.79
N VAL A 29 -5.19 11.27 -3.12
CA VAL A 29 -4.61 10.27 -2.19
C VAL A 29 -3.29 10.79 -1.62
N ASN A 30 -2.92 10.31 -0.44
CA ASN A 30 -1.59 10.57 0.13
C ASN A 30 -0.54 9.74 -0.62
N ILE A 31 0.05 10.35 -1.67
CA ILE A 31 1.10 9.71 -2.48
C ILE A 31 2.42 9.64 -1.72
N LEU A 32 2.63 10.55 -0.79
CA LEU A 32 3.84 10.63 0.04
C LEU A 32 3.68 9.74 1.28
N SER A 33 3.49 8.44 1.06
CA SER A 33 3.39 7.45 2.14
C SER A 33 4.18 6.18 1.81
N LEU A 34 4.58 5.45 2.84
CA LEU A 34 5.24 4.14 2.69
C LEU A 34 4.34 3.15 1.93
N GLN A 35 3.01 3.23 2.11
CA GLN A 35 2.05 2.36 1.43
C GLN A 35 1.98 2.59 -0.08
N GLU A 36 2.18 3.81 -0.51
CA GLU A 36 2.30 4.17 -1.92
C GLU A 36 3.75 4.00 -2.43
N GLY A 37 4.66 3.52 -1.56
CA GLY A 37 6.05 3.23 -1.88
C GLY A 37 6.97 4.45 -1.87
N ALA A 38 6.56 5.56 -1.26
CA ALA A 38 7.48 6.67 -1.03
C ALA A 38 8.56 6.25 -0.02
N LEU A 39 9.81 6.56 -0.32
CA LEU A 39 10.96 6.16 0.50
C LEU A 39 11.82 7.37 0.88
N PRO A 40 12.27 7.48 2.15
CA PRO A 40 13.26 8.48 2.52
C PRO A 40 14.61 8.18 1.85
N VAL A 41 15.23 9.20 1.26
CA VAL A 41 16.51 9.10 0.52
C VAL A 41 17.60 9.91 1.20
N VAL A 42 17.24 11.09 1.72
CA VAL A 42 18.10 11.92 2.55
C VAL A 42 17.35 12.21 3.84
N VAL A 43 18.01 12.01 4.95
CA VAL A 43 17.42 12.22 6.27
C VAL A 43 18.42 12.93 7.19
N PRO A 44 17.99 13.90 8.00
CA PRO A 44 18.84 14.51 8.99
C PRO A 44 19.08 13.55 10.16
N ALA A 45 20.09 13.84 10.97
CA ALA A 45 20.36 13.06 12.17
C ALA A 45 19.19 13.16 13.15
N ASN A 46 18.75 12.01 13.67
CA ASN A 46 17.62 11.89 14.57
C ASN A 46 18.04 11.56 16.01
N TYR A 47 17.10 11.73 16.93
CA TYR A 47 17.26 11.34 18.33
C TYR A 47 16.70 9.94 18.58
N GLY A 48 17.54 9.03 19.05
CA GLY A 48 17.12 7.67 19.41
C GLY A 48 16.30 6.99 18.32
N ASN A 49 15.10 6.57 18.64
CA ASN A 49 14.17 5.89 17.75
C ASN A 49 13.21 6.83 16.98
N TRP A 50 13.47 8.15 16.96
CA TRP A 50 12.64 9.14 16.24
C TRP A 50 13.13 9.32 14.81
N HIS A 51 12.76 8.41 13.94
CA HIS A 51 13.28 8.30 12.57
C HIS A 51 12.42 8.98 11.53
N ALA A 52 13.04 9.41 10.42
CA ALA A 52 12.37 10.14 9.34
C ALA A 52 11.27 9.36 8.61
N HIS A 53 11.31 8.01 8.59
CA HIS A 53 10.27 7.22 7.94
C HIS A 53 8.93 7.28 8.68
N TYR A 54 8.91 7.66 9.96
CA TYR A 54 7.66 7.94 10.67
C TYR A 54 6.87 9.11 10.09
N LEU A 55 7.52 9.99 9.36
CA LEU A 55 6.82 11.06 8.65
C LEU A 55 5.91 10.53 7.53
N LEU A 56 6.11 9.26 7.09
CA LEU A 56 5.40 8.62 6.00
C LEU A 56 4.48 7.47 6.45
N ASP A 57 4.34 7.20 7.75
CA ASP A 57 3.61 6.02 8.25
C ASP A 57 2.14 6.30 8.59
N ASP A 58 1.69 7.54 8.42
CA ASP A 58 0.35 8.04 8.74
C ASP A 58 -0.10 7.85 10.21
N SER A 59 0.86 7.60 11.12
CA SER A 59 0.59 7.44 12.54
C SER A 59 0.70 8.78 13.28
N PRO A 60 -0.32 9.19 14.06
CA PRO A 60 -0.22 10.38 14.91
C PRO A 60 0.57 10.12 16.21
N LYS A 61 1.07 8.90 16.41
CA LYS A 61 1.77 8.46 17.64
C LYS A 61 3.27 8.29 17.46
N SER A 62 3.76 8.40 16.24
CA SER A 62 5.15 8.29 15.86
C SER A 62 5.60 9.53 15.11
N GLY A 63 6.87 9.87 15.18
CA GLY A 63 7.37 11.08 14.53
C GLY A 63 8.89 11.10 14.46
N TRP A 64 9.40 12.15 13.85
CA TRP A 64 10.81 12.45 13.82
C TRP A 64 11.17 13.54 14.84
N ALA A 65 12.30 13.37 15.51
CA ALA A 65 12.92 14.41 16.31
C ALA A 65 14.41 14.56 15.93
N CYS A 66 14.90 15.79 15.88
CA CYS A 66 16.28 16.06 15.54
C CYS A 66 17.25 15.52 16.61
N LYS A 67 18.51 15.27 16.23
CA LYS A 67 19.58 15.10 17.21
C LYS A 67 19.68 16.37 18.07
N SER A 68 19.82 16.18 19.37
CA SER A 68 19.87 17.31 20.34
C SER A 68 20.79 18.45 19.87
N GLY A 69 20.25 19.65 19.78
CA GLY A 69 20.93 20.86 19.34
C GLY A 69 20.87 21.14 17.84
N ASN A 70 20.50 20.18 17.00
CA ASN A 70 20.35 20.38 15.53
C ASN A 70 18.94 20.91 15.22
N ILE A 71 18.57 22.03 15.79
CA ILE A 71 17.19 22.52 15.80
C ILE A 71 16.74 23.20 14.50
N ASN A 72 17.67 23.60 13.63
CA ASN A 72 17.39 24.35 12.40
C ASN A 72 17.86 23.62 11.15
N ASP A 73 17.27 23.99 10.01
CA ASP A 73 17.65 23.56 8.66
C ASP A 73 17.73 22.04 8.51
N ASN A 74 16.78 21.33 9.11
CA ASN A 74 16.67 19.89 8.99
C ASN A 74 16.08 19.52 7.61
N VAL A 75 16.88 18.89 6.76
CA VAL A 75 16.54 18.57 5.37
C VAL A 75 16.22 17.10 5.21
N PHE A 76 15.07 16.84 4.63
CA PHE A 76 14.62 15.51 4.19
C PHE A 76 14.44 15.48 2.68
N VAL A 77 14.74 14.37 2.05
CA VAL A 77 14.35 14.08 0.67
C VAL A 77 13.65 12.74 0.62
N PHE A 78 12.46 12.74 0.08
CA PHE A 78 11.65 11.56 -0.17
C PHE A 78 11.54 11.31 -1.67
N GLU A 79 11.65 10.06 -2.08
CA GLU A 79 11.44 9.65 -3.46
C GLU A 79 10.06 9.01 -3.61
N LEU A 80 9.26 9.51 -4.54
CA LEU A 80 7.99 8.90 -4.93
C LEU A 80 8.25 7.72 -5.87
N VAL A 81 7.30 6.79 -5.97
CA VAL A 81 7.43 5.65 -6.91
C VAL A 81 7.37 6.11 -8.34
N GLU A 82 6.43 6.99 -8.65
CA GLU A 82 6.27 7.59 -9.97
C GLU A 82 6.28 9.11 -9.88
N THR A 83 6.50 9.78 -11.01
CA THR A 83 6.35 11.22 -11.07
C THR A 83 4.88 11.59 -10.94
N ALA A 84 4.56 12.45 -9.97
CA ALA A 84 3.21 12.91 -9.68
C ALA A 84 3.18 14.42 -9.46
N THR A 85 2.00 15.03 -9.52
CA THR A 85 1.78 16.42 -9.10
C THR A 85 1.07 16.40 -7.77
N LEU A 86 1.69 17.01 -6.77
CA LEU A 86 1.10 17.18 -5.44
C LEU A 86 0.35 18.50 -5.37
N GLU A 87 -0.86 18.47 -4.82
CA GLU A 87 -1.77 19.62 -4.78
C GLU A 87 -1.80 20.31 -3.42
N ARG A 88 -1.53 19.54 -2.34
CA ARG A 88 -1.44 20.04 -0.98
C ARG A 88 -0.50 19.18 -0.14
N PHE A 89 0.03 19.80 0.91
CA PHE A 89 0.80 19.10 1.95
C PHE A 89 0.11 19.26 3.30
N GLU A 90 0.24 18.23 4.12
CA GLU A 90 -0.26 18.21 5.48
C GLU A 90 0.88 17.90 6.44
N PHE A 91 0.87 18.60 7.58
CA PHE A 91 1.85 18.47 8.65
C PHE A 91 1.13 18.22 9.97
N ASP A 92 1.69 17.38 10.81
CA ASP A 92 1.12 17.08 12.12
C ASP A 92 2.16 17.29 13.23
N ASN A 93 1.85 18.15 14.18
CA ASN A 93 2.61 18.41 15.40
C ASN A 93 1.89 17.82 16.64
N ALA A 94 0.95 16.86 16.48
CA ALA A 94 -0.05 16.47 17.47
C ALA A 94 0.50 15.96 18.80
N SER A 95 1.66 15.34 18.78
CA SER A 95 2.21 14.68 19.98
C SER A 95 3.58 15.21 20.39
N VAL A 96 3.83 16.48 20.07
CA VAL A 96 5.08 17.13 20.47
C VAL A 96 5.19 17.13 22.00
N ASP A 97 6.07 16.30 22.53
CA ASP A 97 6.25 16.10 23.98
C ASP A 97 6.99 17.28 24.64
N ALA A 98 7.88 17.93 23.88
CA ALA A 98 8.70 19.03 24.37
C ALA A 98 8.10 20.38 23.97
N LYS A 99 7.80 21.21 24.96
CA LYS A 99 7.28 22.56 24.73
C LYS A 99 8.16 23.33 23.73
N GLY A 100 7.56 23.87 22.67
CA GLY A 100 8.22 24.64 21.63
C GLY A 100 9.06 23.79 20.65
N ALA A 101 9.03 22.45 20.70
CA ALA A 101 9.80 21.61 19.80
C ALA A 101 9.15 21.40 18.43
N GLY A 102 7.86 21.65 18.29
CA GLY A 102 7.16 21.51 17.01
C GLY A 102 7.83 22.29 15.88
N ALA A 103 7.89 21.70 14.69
CA ALA A 103 8.35 22.38 13.49
C ALA A 103 7.56 23.68 13.26
N LYS A 104 8.23 24.75 12.76
CA LYS A 104 7.61 26.06 12.54
C LYS A 104 7.73 26.52 11.11
N ASP A 105 8.86 27.07 10.70
CA ASP A 105 9.03 27.57 9.34
C ASP A 105 9.51 26.43 8.44
N VAL A 106 8.71 26.10 7.42
CA VAL A 106 8.96 24.98 6.54
C VAL A 106 8.98 25.41 5.08
N LEU A 107 9.84 24.78 4.31
CA LEU A 107 9.93 24.88 2.86
C LEU A 107 9.77 23.49 2.24
N VAL A 108 8.86 23.36 1.27
CA VAL A 108 8.71 22.16 0.45
C VAL A 108 9.08 22.49 -0.99
N GLU A 109 9.93 21.66 -1.56
CA GLU A 109 10.42 21.78 -2.92
C GLU A 109 10.30 20.43 -3.63
N VAL A 110 10.14 20.46 -4.95
CA VAL A 110 10.02 19.23 -5.75
C VAL A 110 11.02 19.22 -6.90
N SER A 111 11.44 18.02 -7.30
CA SER A 111 12.34 17.81 -8.44
C SER A 111 11.91 16.60 -9.24
N THR A 112 12.17 16.62 -10.55
CA THR A 112 12.13 15.46 -11.45
C THR A 112 13.52 15.05 -11.95
N ILE A 113 14.57 15.76 -11.53
CA ILE A 113 15.95 15.58 -12.04
C ILE A 113 16.72 14.58 -11.18
N SER A 114 16.86 14.87 -9.89
CA SER A 114 17.56 13.98 -8.95
C SER A 114 17.22 14.32 -7.50
N ALA A 115 17.62 13.44 -6.58
CA ALA A 115 17.52 13.70 -5.14
C ALA A 115 18.40 14.88 -4.66
N GLN A 116 19.35 15.34 -5.46
CA GLN A 116 20.31 16.38 -5.07
C GLN A 116 20.02 17.74 -5.71
N THR A 117 19.46 17.75 -6.93
CA THR A 117 19.37 18.97 -7.75
C THR A 117 18.02 19.13 -8.45
N GLY A 118 17.79 20.32 -9.02
CA GLY A 118 16.62 20.59 -9.87
C GLY A 118 15.35 20.93 -9.07
N TYR A 119 15.50 21.39 -7.86
CA TYR A 119 14.37 21.68 -6.96
C TYR A 119 13.67 23.00 -7.30
N THR A 120 12.34 22.95 -7.32
CA THR A 120 11.44 24.09 -7.45
C THR A 120 10.61 24.22 -6.16
N PRO A 121 10.59 25.38 -5.50
CA PRO A 121 9.73 25.61 -4.35
C PRO A 121 8.25 25.50 -4.73
N VAL A 122 7.47 24.76 -3.94
CA VAL A 122 6.02 24.57 -4.14
C VAL A 122 5.19 24.98 -2.92
N LEU A 123 5.81 25.08 -1.75
CA LEU A 123 5.18 25.58 -0.52
C LEU A 123 6.24 26.15 0.40
N GLU A 124 6.01 27.38 0.87
CA GLU A 124 6.74 27.99 1.99
C GLU A 124 5.72 28.51 2.97
N THR A 125 5.76 28.05 4.23
CA THR A 125 4.75 28.39 5.22
C THR A 125 5.28 28.32 6.65
N THR A 126 4.54 28.91 7.58
CA THR A 126 4.75 28.82 9.02
C THR A 126 3.66 27.96 9.64
N LEU A 127 4.03 26.86 10.27
CA LEU A 127 3.12 25.99 11.02
C LEU A 127 2.74 26.68 12.33
N ALA A 128 1.46 26.61 12.69
CA ALA A 128 1.00 27.05 13.99
C ALA A 128 1.46 26.09 15.10
N ASP A 129 1.64 26.60 16.31
CA ASP A 129 1.89 25.79 17.51
C ASP A 129 0.57 25.17 17.99
N LEU A 130 0.08 24.20 17.22
CA LEU A 130 -1.18 23.51 17.44
C LEU A 130 -0.93 22.00 17.50
N THR A 131 -1.73 21.32 18.30
CA THR A 131 -1.87 19.86 18.20
C THR A 131 -2.79 19.54 17.04
N GLY A 132 -2.37 18.60 16.16
CA GLY A 132 -3.16 18.13 15.05
C GLY A 132 -2.68 18.59 13.67
N GLN A 133 -3.44 18.20 12.70
CA GLN A 133 -3.10 18.28 11.29
C GLN A 133 -3.33 19.67 10.73
N GLN A 134 -2.34 20.20 10.03
CA GLN A 134 -2.41 21.48 9.32
C GLN A 134 -2.22 21.23 7.82
N SER A 135 -3.14 21.74 7.00
CA SER A 135 -3.19 21.51 5.56
C SER A 135 -2.93 22.78 4.78
N PHE A 136 -2.04 22.71 3.78
CA PHE A 136 -1.64 23.83 2.95
C PHE A 136 -1.66 23.43 1.47
N PRO A 137 -2.37 24.17 0.60
CA PRO A 137 -2.29 23.96 -0.85
C PRO A 137 -0.91 24.35 -1.37
N THR A 138 -0.47 23.71 -2.46
CA THR A 138 0.75 24.12 -3.16
C THR A 138 0.55 25.48 -3.84
N THR A 139 1.55 26.34 -3.79
CA THR A 139 1.55 27.66 -4.46
C THR A 139 1.86 27.54 -5.95
N VAL A 140 2.57 26.49 -6.35
CA VAL A 140 2.95 26.17 -7.73
C VAL A 140 2.69 24.70 -7.99
N LYS A 141 1.99 24.37 -9.09
CA LYS A 141 1.83 23.00 -9.57
C LYS A 141 3.07 22.60 -10.36
N ALA A 142 3.88 21.70 -9.83
CA ALA A 142 5.06 21.18 -10.47
C ALA A 142 5.13 19.65 -10.32
N PRO A 143 5.64 18.91 -11.33
CA PRO A 143 5.81 17.46 -11.22
C PRO A 143 6.94 17.16 -10.24
N ALA A 144 6.73 16.11 -9.43
CA ALA A 144 7.61 15.66 -8.39
C ALA A 144 7.97 14.17 -8.59
N ARG A 145 9.25 13.86 -8.63
CA ARG A 145 9.79 12.53 -8.41
C ARG A 145 10.49 12.47 -7.06
N TRP A 146 11.05 13.59 -6.63
CA TRP A 146 11.61 13.80 -5.31
C TRP A 146 10.94 15.01 -4.64
N VAL A 147 10.64 14.85 -3.35
CA VAL A 147 10.06 15.89 -2.49
C VAL A 147 11.09 16.21 -1.42
N ARG A 148 11.52 17.47 -1.34
CA ARG A 148 12.43 17.98 -0.31
C ARG A 148 11.65 18.80 0.70
N LEU A 149 11.68 18.39 1.96
CA LEU A 149 11.20 19.17 3.10
C LEU A 149 12.40 19.74 3.84
N THR A 150 12.41 21.06 4.05
CA THR A 150 13.34 21.73 4.95
C THR A 150 12.56 22.30 6.12
N ILE A 151 12.85 21.86 7.35
CA ILE A 151 12.34 22.47 8.58
C ILE A 151 13.39 23.47 9.02
N ARG A 152 13.13 24.76 8.77
CA ARG A 152 14.07 25.85 9.01
C ARG A 152 14.18 26.22 10.47
N THR A 153 13.04 26.21 11.18
CA THR A 153 12.97 26.61 12.61
C THR A 153 11.93 25.76 13.35
N ASN A 154 11.93 25.88 14.67
CA ASN A 154 10.92 25.31 15.56
C ASN A 154 10.15 26.38 16.33
N GLN A 155 9.22 26.00 17.20
CA GLN A 155 8.35 26.88 18.00
C GLN A 155 9.06 27.52 19.20
N GLY A 156 10.40 27.45 19.29
CA GLY A 156 11.20 28.13 20.32
C GLY A 156 11.99 27.21 21.27
N SER A 157 12.01 25.92 21.05
CA SER A 157 12.88 25.01 21.78
C SER A 157 14.35 25.23 21.40
N ALA A 158 15.23 25.32 22.40
CA ALA A 158 16.67 25.41 22.19
C ALA A 158 17.34 24.03 21.99
N LYS A 159 16.58 22.94 22.10
CA LYS A 159 17.13 21.60 22.14
C LYS A 159 16.58 20.64 21.09
N TRP A 160 15.28 20.74 20.78
CA TRP A 160 14.58 19.80 19.93
C TRP A 160 13.79 20.49 18.83
N THR A 161 13.69 19.80 17.68
CA THR A 161 12.72 20.07 16.62
C THR A 161 12.06 18.76 16.27
N GLU A 162 10.73 18.72 16.22
CA GLU A 162 9.91 17.53 16.07
C GLU A 162 8.83 17.74 15.01
N LEU A 163 8.51 16.66 14.27
CA LEU A 163 7.39 16.60 13.33
C LEU A 163 6.87 15.15 13.33
N PHE A 164 5.53 14.98 13.41
CA PHE A 164 4.92 13.66 13.54
C PHE A 164 4.46 13.08 12.21
N SER A 165 3.93 13.89 11.29
CA SER A 165 3.69 13.41 9.94
C SER A 165 3.91 14.49 8.90
N PHE A 166 4.25 14.04 7.69
CA PHE A 166 4.37 14.85 6.49
C PHE A 166 3.73 14.10 5.34
N ARG A 167 2.58 14.59 4.88
CA ARG A 167 1.75 13.97 3.84
C ARG A 167 1.73 14.84 2.60
N GLY A 168 1.67 14.21 1.44
CA GLY A 168 1.57 14.90 0.15
C GLY A 168 0.44 14.30 -0.70
N PHE A 169 -0.60 15.09 -0.96
CA PHE A 169 -1.81 14.65 -1.64
C PHE A 169 -1.84 15.10 -3.09
N GLY A 170 -2.26 14.19 -3.95
CA GLY A 170 -2.44 14.44 -5.37
C GLY A 170 -3.19 13.32 -6.05
N GLU A 171 -3.36 13.40 -7.36
CA GLU A 171 -3.89 12.31 -8.15
C GLU A 171 -2.88 11.17 -8.22
N LYS A 172 -3.34 9.93 -7.95
CA LYS A 172 -2.47 8.75 -8.03
C LYS A 172 -2.01 8.56 -9.48
N PRO A 173 -0.68 8.59 -9.75
CA PRO A 173 -0.17 8.42 -11.09
C PRO A 173 -0.38 6.97 -11.57
N ALA A 174 -0.45 6.79 -12.88
CA ALA A 174 -0.39 5.46 -13.46
C ALA A 174 0.95 4.79 -13.10
N MET A 175 0.86 3.63 -12.47
CA MET A 175 2.03 2.91 -12.00
C MET A 175 2.73 2.19 -13.14
N THR A 176 4.03 2.40 -13.29
CA THR A 176 4.86 1.61 -14.20
C THR A 176 4.95 0.17 -13.68
N THR A 177 4.79 -0.80 -14.58
CA THR A 177 4.99 -2.22 -14.22
C THR A 177 6.41 -2.65 -14.62
N PRO A 178 7.17 -3.29 -13.72
CA PRO A 178 8.52 -3.78 -14.04
C PRO A 178 8.49 -5.07 -14.87
N GLY A 179 7.33 -5.45 -15.42
CA GLY A 179 7.08 -6.76 -16.00
C GLY A 179 6.93 -7.84 -14.91
N ASN A 180 7.17 -9.11 -15.27
CA ASN A 180 7.16 -10.19 -14.30
C ASN A 180 8.46 -10.18 -13.49
N ILE A 181 8.33 -10.01 -12.15
CA ILE A 181 9.47 -9.96 -11.24
C ILE A 181 9.94 -11.34 -10.76
N SER A 182 9.32 -12.43 -11.22
CA SER A 182 9.77 -13.78 -10.83
C SER A 182 11.26 -13.97 -11.10
N GLY A 183 11.93 -14.67 -10.19
CA GLY A 183 13.36 -14.93 -10.30
C GLY A 183 14.04 -15.10 -8.95
N THR A 184 15.36 -15.17 -9.01
CA THR A 184 16.23 -15.22 -7.83
C THR A 184 16.94 -13.89 -7.67
N TYR A 185 16.94 -13.38 -6.44
CA TYR A 185 17.54 -12.11 -6.04
C TYR A 185 18.60 -12.36 -4.96
N GLU A 186 19.76 -11.78 -5.13
CA GLU A 186 20.73 -11.62 -4.05
C GLU A 186 20.31 -10.43 -3.19
N THR A 187 20.21 -10.63 -1.90
CA THR A 187 19.74 -9.60 -0.95
C THR A 187 20.73 -9.39 0.19
N SER A 188 20.46 -8.37 1.05
CA SER A 188 21.25 -8.09 2.24
C SER A 188 21.21 -9.20 3.30
N TYR A 189 20.28 -10.18 3.18
CA TYR A 189 20.14 -11.27 4.16
C TYR A 189 20.50 -12.63 3.57
N SER A 190 19.86 -13.02 2.46
CA SER A 190 20.11 -14.26 1.73
C SER A 190 19.54 -14.17 0.32
N SER A 191 19.68 -15.24 -0.48
CA SER A 191 19.01 -15.28 -1.78
C SER A 191 17.50 -15.41 -1.62
N PHE A 192 16.74 -14.52 -2.27
CA PHE A 192 15.28 -14.60 -2.37
C PHE A 192 14.89 -15.28 -3.67
N HIS A 193 14.02 -16.27 -3.58
CA HIS A 193 13.33 -16.89 -4.68
C HIS A 193 11.89 -16.38 -4.70
N VAL A 194 11.53 -15.60 -5.72
CA VAL A 194 10.23 -14.93 -5.82
C VAL A 194 9.49 -15.43 -7.04
N LEU A 195 8.24 -15.81 -6.85
CA LEU A 195 7.29 -16.15 -7.91
C LEU A 195 6.12 -15.17 -7.89
N GLN A 196 5.88 -14.55 -9.04
CA GLN A 196 4.72 -13.69 -9.29
C GLN A 196 3.68 -14.43 -10.12
N GLN A 197 2.43 -14.47 -9.63
CA GLN A 197 1.27 -15.00 -10.35
C GLN A 197 0.16 -13.93 -10.35
N GLY A 198 0.08 -13.16 -11.45
CA GLY A 198 -0.74 -11.95 -11.49
C GLY A 198 -0.21 -10.89 -10.52
N THR A 199 -1.04 -10.45 -9.59
CA THR A 199 -0.65 -9.53 -8.52
C THR A 199 -0.16 -10.25 -7.26
N ALA A 200 -0.35 -11.56 -7.14
CA ALA A 200 0.11 -12.33 -5.98
C ALA A 200 1.59 -12.65 -6.09
N LEU A 201 2.24 -12.59 -4.93
CA LEU A 201 3.63 -12.97 -4.74
C LEU A 201 3.72 -14.08 -3.70
N THR A 202 4.57 -15.06 -4.00
CA THR A 202 5.03 -16.05 -3.02
C THR A 202 6.52 -16.27 -3.23
N GLY A 203 7.21 -16.70 -2.20
CA GLY A 203 8.63 -16.95 -2.31
C GLY A 203 9.22 -17.50 -1.03
N CYS A 204 10.53 -17.74 -1.09
CA CYS A 204 11.28 -18.24 0.05
C CYS A 204 12.71 -17.69 0.08
N TYR A 205 13.34 -17.86 1.25
CA TYR A 205 14.77 -17.67 1.48
C TYR A 205 15.25 -18.67 2.53
N GLU A 206 16.56 -18.97 2.53
CA GLU A 206 17.08 -20.07 3.36
C GLU A 206 17.21 -19.70 4.85
N TYR A 207 17.41 -18.44 5.17
CA TYR A 207 17.55 -18.00 6.57
C TYR A 207 16.27 -18.34 7.34
N ASP A 208 16.39 -19.06 8.43
CA ASP A 208 15.32 -19.52 9.33
C ASP A 208 14.04 -20.01 8.61
N GLU A 209 14.23 -20.75 7.50
CA GLU A 209 13.13 -21.29 6.67
C GLU A 209 12.14 -20.20 6.21
N GLY A 210 12.67 -19.05 5.80
CA GLY A 210 11.90 -17.86 5.49
C GLY A 210 10.95 -18.05 4.31
N LEU A 211 9.73 -17.54 4.48
CA LEU A 211 8.67 -17.50 3.46
C LEU A 211 8.17 -16.08 3.23
N LEU A 212 7.82 -15.79 2.00
CA LEU A 212 7.31 -14.49 1.54
C LEU A 212 5.95 -14.70 0.89
N GLU A 213 4.95 -13.92 1.29
CA GLU A 213 3.63 -13.90 0.66
C GLU A 213 3.08 -12.48 0.63
N GLY A 214 2.45 -12.10 -0.47
CA GLY A 214 1.87 -10.77 -0.58
C GLY A 214 1.45 -10.39 -1.98
N THR A 215 1.57 -9.11 -2.31
CA THR A 215 1.09 -8.54 -3.56
C THR A 215 2.08 -7.57 -4.18
N ILE A 216 1.94 -7.37 -5.50
CA ILE A 216 2.58 -6.30 -6.25
C ILE A 216 1.51 -5.41 -6.89
N GLU A 217 1.67 -4.10 -6.76
CA GLU A 217 0.91 -3.07 -7.46
C GLU A 217 1.90 -2.13 -8.15
N GLY A 218 1.90 -2.14 -9.49
CA GLY A 218 2.94 -1.45 -10.26
C GLY A 218 4.33 -1.96 -9.84
N ARG A 219 5.14 -1.11 -9.21
CA ARG A 219 6.48 -1.43 -8.71
C ARG A 219 6.56 -1.61 -7.19
N VAL A 220 5.45 -1.41 -6.48
CA VAL A 220 5.38 -1.55 -5.03
C VAL A 220 4.99 -2.97 -4.68
N ILE A 221 5.78 -3.65 -3.88
CA ILE A 221 5.43 -4.92 -3.27
C ILE A 221 5.15 -4.74 -1.79
N LYS A 222 4.07 -5.38 -1.36
CA LYS A 222 3.63 -5.44 0.03
C LYS A 222 3.55 -6.91 0.40
N ILE A 223 4.43 -7.35 1.27
CA ILE A 223 4.53 -8.76 1.66
C ILE A 223 4.47 -8.91 3.17
N THR A 224 4.08 -10.09 3.58
CA THR A 224 4.34 -10.63 4.92
C THR A 224 5.48 -11.64 4.78
N TRP A 225 6.52 -11.47 5.56
CA TRP A 225 7.56 -12.47 5.76
C TRP A 225 7.27 -13.27 7.02
N ARG A 226 7.73 -14.52 7.08
CA ARG A 226 7.68 -15.38 8.26
C ARG A 226 8.86 -16.33 8.26
N GLU A 227 9.32 -16.68 9.45
CA GLU A 227 10.45 -17.57 9.73
C GLU A 227 10.03 -18.68 10.69
N SER A 228 10.88 -19.67 10.90
CA SER A 228 10.58 -20.85 11.72
C SER A 228 10.78 -20.64 13.23
N GLY A 229 11.33 -19.49 13.65
CA GLY A 229 11.67 -19.18 15.04
C GLY A 229 10.49 -19.09 16.01
N GLY A 230 9.25 -18.93 15.50
CA GLY A 230 8.04 -18.90 16.32
C GLY A 230 6.87 -18.17 15.67
N PRO A 231 5.70 -18.15 16.33
CA PRO A 231 4.51 -17.52 15.77
C PRO A 231 4.64 -15.99 15.60
N ASP A 232 5.54 -15.36 16.34
CA ASP A 232 5.79 -13.91 16.29
C ASP A 232 6.98 -13.56 15.38
N ASP A 233 7.68 -14.55 14.83
CA ASP A 233 8.79 -14.36 13.92
C ASP A 233 8.31 -14.16 12.50
N ARG A 234 7.62 -13.07 12.31
CA ARG A 234 6.99 -12.63 11.07
C ARG A 234 6.72 -11.13 11.10
N GLY A 235 6.41 -10.57 9.96
CA GLY A 235 6.01 -9.18 9.89
C GLY A 235 5.79 -8.68 8.47
N PRO A 236 5.38 -7.44 8.32
CA PRO A 236 5.21 -6.82 7.02
C PRO A 236 6.54 -6.32 6.45
N ALA A 237 6.60 -6.23 5.12
CA ALA A 237 7.60 -5.46 4.42
C ALA A 237 6.99 -4.72 3.22
N VAL A 238 7.52 -3.53 2.94
CA VAL A 238 7.19 -2.73 1.76
C VAL A 238 8.48 -2.48 1.00
N MET A 239 8.48 -2.83 -0.28
CA MET A 239 9.65 -2.67 -1.15
C MET A 239 9.21 -2.08 -2.48
N VAL A 240 10.14 -1.36 -3.12
CA VAL A 240 9.91 -0.73 -4.42
C VAL A 240 10.95 -1.23 -5.41
N PHE A 241 10.47 -1.78 -6.53
CA PHE A 241 11.31 -2.17 -7.63
C PHE A 241 11.76 -0.98 -8.47
N ALA A 242 12.98 -1.05 -8.99
CA ALA A 242 13.40 -0.20 -10.09
C ALA A 242 12.51 -0.47 -11.33
N PRO A 243 12.36 0.50 -12.25
CA PRO A 243 11.50 0.34 -13.44
C PRO A 243 11.82 -0.89 -14.30
N ASP A 244 13.09 -1.33 -14.31
CA ASP A 244 13.56 -2.49 -15.06
C ASP A 244 13.36 -3.84 -14.32
N GLY A 245 12.80 -3.82 -13.11
CA GLY A 245 12.56 -5.01 -12.30
C GLY A 245 13.81 -5.75 -11.81
N LYS A 246 14.99 -5.15 -11.93
CA LYS A 246 16.25 -5.82 -11.59
C LYS A 246 16.72 -5.58 -10.17
N THR A 247 16.31 -4.48 -9.57
CA THR A 247 16.67 -4.17 -8.18
C THR A 247 15.45 -3.73 -7.42
N PHE A 248 15.47 -3.93 -6.13
CA PHE A 248 14.47 -3.36 -5.22
C PHE A 248 15.14 -2.83 -3.96
N ARG A 249 14.43 -1.95 -3.27
CA ARG A 249 14.78 -1.45 -1.94
C ARG A 249 13.52 -1.23 -1.11
N GLY A 250 13.63 -1.38 0.18
CA GLY A 250 12.51 -1.18 1.08
C GLY A 250 12.83 -1.48 2.52
N PHE A 251 11.79 -1.66 3.32
CA PHE A 251 11.87 -1.83 4.75
C PHE A 251 11.00 -2.99 5.21
N TRP A 252 11.37 -3.58 6.35
CA TRP A 252 10.60 -4.61 7.01
C TRP A 252 10.45 -4.33 8.51
N TRP A 253 9.39 -4.84 9.10
CA TRP A 253 9.04 -4.75 10.52
C TRP A 253 8.74 -6.12 11.08
N CYS A 254 9.00 -6.33 12.39
CA CYS A 254 8.43 -7.45 13.13
C CYS A 254 6.96 -7.19 13.42
N LEU A 255 6.17 -8.25 13.55
CA LEU A 255 4.75 -8.18 13.90
C LEU A 255 4.55 -7.40 15.21
N GLY A 256 3.57 -6.49 15.20
CA GLY A 256 3.24 -5.63 16.35
C GLY A 256 4.24 -4.50 16.62
N LYS A 257 5.27 -4.34 15.75
CA LYS A 257 6.25 -3.25 15.83
C LYS A 257 6.13 -2.24 14.68
N GLU A 258 5.03 -2.32 13.92
CA GLU A 258 4.78 -1.47 12.75
C GLU A 258 4.66 0.02 13.10
N LYS A 259 4.36 0.33 14.37
CA LYS A 259 4.41 1.71 14.92
C LYS A 259 5.83 2.21 15.16
N GLY A 260 6.81 1.31 15.09
CA GLY A 260 8.21 1.59 15.33
C GLY A 260 9.01 1.80 14.05
N ALA A 261 10.29 2.17 14.23
CA ALA A 261 11.25 2.12 13.14
C ALA A 261 11.20 0.79 12.42
N PRO A 262 11.45 0.75 11.09
CA PRO A 262 11.75 -0.51 10.45
C PRO A 262 12.82 -1.26 11.23
N ASN A 263 12.63 -2.56 11.41
CA ASN A 263 13.64 -3.41 12.00
C ASN A 263 14.86 -3.53 11.09
N GLY A 264 14.67 -3.29 9.79
CA GLY A 264 15.77 -3.24 8.84
C GLY A 264 15.34 -2.78 7.45
N SER A 265 16.34 -2.58 6.61
CA SER A 265 16.17 -2.37 5.18
C SER A 265 16.34 -3.69 4.43
N TRP A 266 15.57 -3.86 3.36
CA TRP A 266 15.67 -5.00 2.47
C TRP A 266 15.94 -4.52 1.06
N ASN A 267 17.15 -4.81 0.57
CA ASN A 267 17.59 -4.43 -0.76
C ASN A 267 17.97 -5.69 -1.51
N GLY A 268 17.66 -5.75 -2.81
CA GLY A 268 17.98 -6.92 -3.61
C GLY A 268 18.28 -6.59 -5.06
N LYS A 269 19.05 -7.48 -5.68
CA LYS A 269 19.42 -7.44 -7.09
C LYS A 269 19.13 -8.79 -7.74
N LYS A 270 18.38 -8.79 -8.85
CA LYS A 270 18.08 -10.00 -9.61
C LYS A 270 19.37 -10.58 -10.18
N VAL A 271 19.61 -11.85 -9.88
CA VAL A 271 20.77 -12.62 -10.37
C VAL A 271 20.35 -13.72 -11.34
N SER A 272 19.06 -14.11 -11.33
CA SER A 272 18.51 -15.09 -12.27
C SER A 272 17.05 -14.80 -12.58
N THR A 273 16.62 -15.06 -13.81
CA THR A 273 15.20 -15.09 -14.21
C THR A 273 14.53 -16.41 -13.84
N GLN A 274 15.30 -17.45 -13.55
CA GLN A 274 14.78 -18.71 -13.03
C GLN A 274 14.45 -18.52 -11.54
N VAL A 275 13.26 -18.97 -11.18
CA VAL A 275 12.85 -19.05 -9.78
C VAL A 275 13.54 -20.26 -9.17
N GLY A 276 14.44 -20.02 -8.23
CA GLY A 276 15.01 -21.08 -7.41
C GLY A 276 13.96 -21.60 -6.43
N GLY A 277 14.38 -22.35 -5.42
CA GLY A 277 13.49 -22.92 -4.42
C GLY A 277 14.20 -23.23 -3.12
N CYS A 278 13.42 -23.34 -2.07
CA CYS A 278 13.85 -23.79 -0.75
C CYS A 278 13.06 -25.05 -0.38
N PRO A 279 13.62 -26.00 0.38
CA PRO A 279 12.92 -27.26 0.71
C PRO A 279 11.58 -27.07 1.44
N HIS A 280 11.45 -25.99 2.19
CA HIS A 280 10.26 -25.66 2.98
C HIS A 280 9.16 -24.92 2.19
N TRP A 281 9.42 -24.49 0.94
CA TRP A 281 8.47 -23.76 0.09
C TRP A 281 7.80 -24.67 -0.95
N SER A 282 6.50 -24.50 -1.17
CA SER A 282 5.72 -25.30 -2.14
C SER A 282 5.94 -24.91 -3.60
N GLY A 283 6.57 -23.77 -3.87
CA GLY A 283 6.87 -23.30 -5.22
C GLY A 283 5.68 -22.69 -5.98
N SER A 284 4.51 -22.49 -5.34
CA SER A 284 3.35 -21.85 -5.98
C SER A 284 2.37 -21.25 -4.98
N VAL A 285 1.55 -20.26 -5.41
CA VAL A 285 0.48 -19.67 -4.58
C VAL A 285 -0.55 -20.74 -4.20
N GLY A 286 -1.01 -21.55 -5.16
CA GLY A 286 -1.98 -22.61 -4.91
C GLY A 286 -1.43 -23.70 -3.97
N GLY A 287 -0.15 -24.03 -4.11
CA GLY A 287 0.55 -24.97 -3.22
C GLY A 287 0.64 -24.45 -1.78
N GLU A 288 0.95 -23.16 -1.59
CA GLU A 288 0.96 -22.55 -0.26
C GLU A 288 -0.45 -22.48 0.35
N LEU A 289 -1.48 -22.11 -0.43
CA LEU A 289 -2.87 -22.15 0.05
C LEU A 289 -3.26 -23.58 0.50
N ARG A 290 -2.94 -24.60 -0.30
CA ARG A 290 -3.18 -25.99 0.06
C ARG A 290 -2.48 -26.38 1.35
N LYS A 291 -1.20 -26.06 1.47
CA LYS A 291 -0.38 -26.35 2.66
C LYS A 291 -0.96 -25.71 3.92
N GLN A 292 -1.29 -24.41 3.86
CA GLN A 292 -1.88 -23.68 4.99
C GLN A 292 -3.26 -24.24 5.38
N LEU A 293 -4.15 -24.48 4.41
CA LEU A 293 -5.48 -25.02 4.67
C LEU A 293 -5.42 -26.47 5.17
N SER A 294 -4.42 -27.25 4.78
CA SER A 294 -4.22 -28.62 5.28
C SER A 294 -3.72 -28.62 6.72
N ALA A 295 -2.73 -27.78 7.04
CA ALA A 295 -2.10 -27.75 8.35
C ALA A 295 -2.92 -26.95 9.38
N GLY A 296 -3.30 -25.72 9.04
CA GLY A 296 -3.91 -24.74 9.95
C GLY A 296 -5.39 -24.50 9.72
N LYS A 297 -6.00 -25.14 8.71
CA LYS A 297 -7.38 -24.89 8.25
C LYS A 297 -7.70 -23.44 7.86
N ARG A 298 -6.70 -22.54 7.82
CA ARG A 298 -6.86 -21.11 7.49
C ARG A 298 -5.73 -20.67 6.58
N ALA A 299 -6.08 -19.88 5.54
CA ALA A 299 -5.10 -19.28 4.65
C ALA A 299 -5.54 -17.85 4.27
N ARG A 300 -4.60 -16.90 4.22
CA ARG A 300 -4.85 -15.56 3.70
C ARG A 300 -4.81 -15.59 2.17
N LEU A 301 -5.77 -14.94 1.55
CA LEU A 301 -5.88 -14.88 0.10
C LEU A 301 -5.26 -13.56 -0.39
N TYR A 302 -3.97 -13.58 -0.68
CA TYR A 302 -3.26 -12.43 -1.22
C TYR A 302 -3.62 -12.16 -2.68
N GLY A 303 -3.71 -10.89 -3.07
CA GLY A 303 -3.95 -10.48 -4.44
C GLY A 303 -5.43 -10.42 -4.86
N ILE A 304 -6.38 -10.54 -3.94
CA ILE A 304 -7.76 -10.15 -4.19
C ILE A 304 -7.89 -8.66 -3.92
N LEU A 305 -8.12 -7.89 -4.98
CA LEU A 305 -8.14 -6.43 -4.94
C LEU A 305 -9.55 -5.89 -5.14
N PHE A 306 -9.87 -4.84 -4.41
CA PHE A 306 -11.10 -4.06 -4.50
C PHE A 306 -10.75 -2.58 -4.56
N ASP A 307 -11.62 -1.76 -5.12
CA ASP A 307 -11.50 -0.32 -4.97
C ASP A 307 -11.94 0.13 -3.56
N THR A 308 -11.58 1.35 -3.19
CA THR A 308 -11.98 1.94 -1.90
C THR A 308 -13.51 1.93 -1.79
N ASN A 309 -14.02 1.53 -0.63
CA ASN A 309 -15.46 1.39 -0.34
C ASN A 309 -16.25 0.54 -1.35
N SER A 310 -15.59 -0.38 -2.05
CA SER A 310 -16.19 -1.24 -3.06
C SER A 310 -16.01 -2.71 -2.74
N SER A 311 -16.96 -3.54 -3.20
CA SER A 311 -16.88 -5.00 -3.20
C SER A 311 -16.69 -5.58 -4.62
N VAL A 312 -16.51 -4.72 -5.63
CA VAL A 312 -16.24 -5.15 -7.01
C VAL A 312 -14.80 -5.65 -7.10
N ILE A 313 -14.64 -6.92 -7.50
CA ILE A 313 -13.33 -7.54 -7.65
C ILE A 313 -12.65 -6.96 -8.89
N LYS A 314 -11.43 -6.47 -8.72
CA LYS A 314 -10.61 -5.96 -9.84
C LYS A 314 -10.13 -7.10 -10.74
N SER A 315 -9.98 -6.83 -12.02
CA SER A 315 -9.54 -7.82 -13.03
C SER A 315 -8.20 -8.46 -12.71
N GLU A 316 -7.31 -7.73 -12.05
CA GLU A 316 -5.98 -8.16 -11.62
C GLU A 316 -6.03 -9.29 -10.59
N SER A 317 -7.16 -9.49 -9.92
CA SER A 317 -7.39 -10.57 -8.96
C SER A 317 -7.61 -11.94 -9.64
N LYS A 318 -7.86 -11.96 -10.96
CA LYS A 318 -8.22 -13.18 -11.71
C LYS A 318 -7.21 -14.32 -11.51
N PRO A 319 -5.87 -14.12 -11.60
CA PRO A 319 -4.91 -15.21 -11.43
C PRO A 319 -4.99 -15.89 -10.06
N VAL A 320 -5.29 -15.14 -9.00
CA VAL A 320 -5.45 -15.67 -7.64
C VAL A 320 -6.75 -16.47 -7.51
N LEU A 321 -7.83 -15.96 -8.08
CA LEU A 321 -9.11 -16.70 -8.14
C LEU A 321 -8.97 -18.01 -8.94
N ASP A 322 -8.14 -18.02 -10.01
CA ASP A 322 -7.80 -19.24 -10.76
C ASP A 322 -7.12 -20.27 -9.86
N GLN A 323 -6.17 -19.88 -9.01
CA GLN A 323 -5.50 -20.78 -8.05
C GLN A 323 -6.47 -21.37 -7.01
N VAL A 324 -7.42 -20.54 -6.50
CA VAL A 324 -8.47 -21.01 -5.59
C VAL A 324 -9.41 -22.00 -6.29
N LEU A 325 -9.77 -21.71 -7.54
CA LEU A 325 -10.60 -22.61 -8.35
C LEU A 325 -9.93 -23.95 -8.59
N ASP A 326 -8.65 -23.94 -8.96
CA ASP A 326 -7.87 -25.16 -9.18
C ASP A 326 -7.68 -25.96 -7.88
N LEU A 327 -7.47 -25.29 -6.75
CA LEU A 327 -7.45 -25.92 -5.44
C LEU A 327 -8.79 -26.64 -5.14
N LEU A 328 -9.92 -25.97 -5.36
CA LEU A 328 -11.24 -26.56 -5.12
C LEU A 328 -11.58 -27.70 -6.08
N ARG A 329 -11.02 -27.71 -7.29
CA ARG A 329 -11.12 -28.84 -8.23
C ARG A 329 -10.31 -30.05 -7.81
N THR A 330 -9.11 -29.82 -7.27
CA THR A 330 -8.21 -30.90 -6.83
C THR A 330 -8.57 -31.44 -5.45
N GLU A 331 -9.33 -30.69 -4.66
CA GLU A 331 -9.83 -31.06 -3.33
C GLU A 331 -11.38 -31.05 -3.32
N PRO A 332 -12.04 -32.03 -3.95
CA PRO A 332 -13.50 -32.00 -4.16
C PRO A 332 -14.30 -32.01 -2.86
N ASP A 333 -13.79 -32.61 -1.80
CA ASP A 333 -14.45 -32.73 -0.50
C ASP A 333 -14.30 -31.50 0.40
N TRP A 334 -13.44 -30.55 0.03
CA TRP A 334 -13.23 -29.37 0.86
C TRP A 334 -14.42 -28.41 0.78
N LYS A 335 -14.84 -27.98 1.96
CA LYS A 335 -15.77 -26.87 2.16
C LYS A 335 -15.01 -25.70 2.77
N LEU A 336 -15.23 -24.52 2.23
CA LEU A 336 -14.52 -23.33 2.63
C LEU A 336 -15.49 -22.23 3.09
N THR A 337 -15.15 -21.56 4.17
CA THR A 337 -15.72 -20.27 4.52
C THR A 337 -14.78 -19.17 4.04
N ILE A 338 -15.30 -18.24 3.25
CA ILE A 338 -14.62 -17.03 2.78
C ILE A 338 -14.89 -15.92 3.79
N GLU A 339 -13.86 -15.48 4.48
CA GLU A 339 -13.96 -14.43 5.51
C GLU A 339 -13.44 -13.10 4.97
N GLY A 340 -14.26 -12.05 5.03
CA GLY A 340 -13.88 -10.69 4.68
C GLY A 340 -13.56 -9.87 5.94
N HIS A 341 -12.53 -9.02 5.84
CA HIS A 341 -12.08 -8.13 6.91
C HIS A 341 -11.80 -6.73 6.37
N THR A 342 -11.96 -5.71 7.23
CA THR A 342 -11.58 -4.31 6.96
C THR A 342 -10.53 -3.86 7.98
N ASP A 343 -10.00 -2.67 7.76
CA ASP A 343 -9.38 -1.87 8.81
C ASP A 343 -10.44 -1.16 9.66
N ALA A 344 -9.99 -0.36 10.63
CA ALA A 344 -10.87 0.38 11.55
C ALA A 344 -11.22 1.79 11.05
N VAL A 345 -11.13 2.07 9.75
CA VAL A 345 -11.56 3.35 9.18
C VAL A 345 -13.04 3.25 8.80
N GLY A 346 -13.86 4.16 9.33
CA GLY A 346 -15.31 4.16 9.14
C GLY A 346 -16.09 3.70 10.36
N SER A 347 -17.39 3.40 10.19
CA SER A 347 -18.19 2.83 11.27
C SER A 347 -18.17 1.31 11.25
N ASP A 348 -18.29 0.69 12.42
CA ASP A 348 -18.35 -0.78 12.59
C ASP A 348 -19.42 -1.41 11.69
N GLU A 349 -20.61 -0.79 11.59
CA GLU A 349 -21.71 -1.27 10.75
C GLU A 349 -21.36 -1.24 9.26
N HIS A 350 -20.74 -0.14 8.80
CA HIS A 350 -20.25 -0.01 7.43
C HIS A 350 -19.19 -1.07 7.13
N ASN A 351 -18.19 -1.22 8.01
CA ASN A 351 -17.09 -2.17 7.88
C ASN A 351 -17.59 -3.61 7.89
N LEU A 352 -18.54 -3.94 8.76
CA LEU A 352 -19.19 -5.27 8.79
C LEU A 352 -19.89 -5.58 7.47
N THR A 353 -20.67 -4.62 6.95
CA THR A 353 -21.39 -4.75 5.68
C THR A 353 -20.43 -4.90 4.50
N LEU A 354 -19.43 -4.03 4.40
CA LEU A 354 -18.43 -4.04 3.30
C LEU A 354 -17.64 -5.35 3.27
N SER A 355 -17.18 -5.82 4.44
CA SER A 355 -16.44 -7.07 4.54
C SER A 355 -17.27 -8.29 4.10
N ARG A 356 -18.57 -8.31 4.46
CA ARG A 356 -19.52 -9.33 4.02
C ARG A 356 -19.69 -9.30 2.49
N GLN A 357 -19.96 -8.14 1.92
CA GLN A 357 -20.12 -7.97 0.48
C GLN A 357 -18.87 -8.41 -0.31
N ARG A 358 -17.67 -8.14 0.20
CA ARG A 358 -16.42 -8.61 -0.41
C ARG A 358 -16.30 -10.12 -0.41
N ALA A 359 -16.62 -10.78 0.70
CA ALA A 359 -16.66 -12.23 0.78
C ALA A 359 -17.69 -12.83 -0.18
N ASP A 360 -18.88 -12.23 -0.27
CA ASP A 360 -19.95 -12.65 -1.17
C ASP A 360 -19.55 -12.50 -2.65
N SER A 361 -18.83 -11.43 -3.00
CA SER A 361 -18.30 -11.23 -4.36
C SER A 361 -17.29 -12.31 -4.76
N VAL A 362 -16.40 -12.71 -3.85
CA VAL A 362 -15.45 -13.81 -4.09
C VAL A 362 -16.21 -15.13 -4.26
N LYS A 363 -17.18 -15.44 -3.41
CA LYS A 363 -18.06 -16.62 -3.55
C LYS A 363 -18.76 -16.63 -4.90
N ALA A 364 -19.42 -15.53 -5.26
CA ALA A 364 -20.16 -15.41 -6.52
C ALA A 364 -19.25 -15.64 -7.74
N ASN A 365 -18.02 -15.12 -7.71
CA ASN A 365 -17.03 -15.36 -8.76
C ASN A 365 -16.69 -16.86 -8.90
N LEU A 366 -16.41 -17.55 -7.80
CA LEU A 366 -16.07 -18.96 -7.81
C LEU A 366 -17.26 -19.84 -8.25
N VAL A 367 -18.48 -19.55 -7.78
CA VAL A 367 -19.71 -20.24 -8.17
C VAL A 367 -20.00 -20.06 -9.67
N SER A 368 -19.89 -18.84 -10.21
CA SER A 368 -20.08 -18.57 -11.63
C SER A 368 -19.10 -19.33 -12.54
N ARG A 369 -18.01 -19.82 -11.96
CA ARG A 369 -16.93 -20.58 -12.62
C ARG A 369 -17.00 -22.08 -12.33
N GLY A 370 -18.13 -22.54 -11.77
CA GLY A 370 -18.46 -23.97 -11.64
C GLY A 370 -18.15 -24.61 -10.29
N VAL A 371 -17.82 -23.83 -9.26
CA VAL A 371 -17.76 -24.38 -7.88
C VAL A 371 -19.16 -24.55 -7.34
N ASP A 372 -19.46 -25.73 -6.77
CA ASP A 372 -20.74 -25.98 -6.10
C ASP A 372 -20.93 -25.01 -4.93
N GLU A 373 -22.05 -24.29 -4.96
CA GLU A 373 -22.37 -23.26 -3.97
C GLU A 373 -22.41 -23.83 -2.54
N SER A 374 -22.83 -25.09 -2.38
CA SER A 374 -22.93 -25.78 -1.08
C SER A 374 -21.57 -25.97 -0.39
N ARG A 375 -20.48 -25.84 -1.15
CA ARG A 375 -19.10 -25.93 -0.66
C ARG A 375 -18.55 -24.59 -0.14
N LEU A 376 -19.28 -23.49 -0.37
CA LEU A 376 -18.79 -22.14 -0.07
C LEU A 376 -19.74 -21.40 0.88
N LYS A 377 -19.22 -21.00 2.03
CA LYS A 377 -19.87 -20.07 2.95
C LYS A 377 -19.15 -18.74 2.94
N THR A 378 -19.82 -17.69 3.42
CA THR A 378 -19.24 -16.36 3.55
C THR A 378 -19.48 -15.83 4.96
N ALA A 379 -18.50 -15.06 5.47
CA ALA A 379 -18.62 -14.32 6.69
C ALA A 379 -17.93 -12.95 6.55
N GLY A 380 -18.54 -11.89 7.09
CA GLY A 380 -17.93 -10.59 7.25
C GLY A 380 -17.61 -10.34 8.72
N PHE A 381 -16.44 -9.83 9.00
CA PHE A 381 -15.98 -9.53 10.36
C PHE A 381 -15.71 -8.03 10.56
N GLY A 382 -15.82 -7.21 9.49
CA GLY A 382 -15.43 -5.82 9.59
C GLY A 382 -14.03 -5.69 10.16
N GLU A 383 -13.86 -4.81 11.12
CA GLU A 383 -12.61 -4.57 11.84
C GLU A 383 -12.40 -5.42 13.10
N SER A 384 -13.38 -6.27 13.48
CA SER A 384 -13.42 -6.98 14.78
C SER A 384 -12.31 -8.03 14.97
N LYS A 385 -11.62 -8.42 13.89
CA LYS A 385 -10.51 -9.40 13.92
C LYS A 385 -9.24 -8.82 13.28
N PRO A 386 -8.61 -7.82 13.88
CA PRO A 386 -7.38 -7.25 13.34
C PRO A 386 -6.24 -8.26 13.46
N VAL A 387 -5.32 -8.26 12.49
CA VAL A 387 -4.08 -9.05 12.48
C VAL A 387 -2.85 -8.17 12.62
N ALA A 388 -3.05 -6.85 12.51
CA ALA A 388 -2.03 -5.82 12.70
C ALA A 388 -2.67 -4.56 13.28
N ASP A 389 -1.84 -3.60 13.65
CA ASP A 389 -2.28 -2.37 14.30
C ASP A 389 -2.99 -1.42 13.33
N ASN A 390 -4.20 -0.99 13.69
CA ASN A 390 -5.00 -0.04 12.90
C ASN A 390 -4.50 1.41 12.97
N ASP A 391 -3.60 1.74 13.88
CA ASP A 391 -3.06 3.10 14.01
C ASP A 391 -2.07 3.44 12.88
N THR A 392 -1.48 2.44 12.20
CA THR A 392 -0.59 2.64 11.06
C THR A 392 -1.27 2.24 9.74
N GLU A 393 -0.93 2.92 8.64
CA GLU A 393 -1.44 2.51 7.32
C GLU A 393 -0.93 1.12 6.93
N LEU A 394 0.30 0.79 7.31
CA LEU A 394 0.86 -0.53 7.07
C LEU A 394 0.04 -1.63 7.76
N GLY A 395 -0.34 -1.42 9.01
CA GLY A 395 -1.20 -2.35 9.74
C GLY A 395 -2.62 -2.39 9.21
N ARG A 396 -3.21 -1.24 8.86
CA ARG A 396 -4.52 -1.17 8.20
C ARG A 396 -4.53 -1.95 6.88
N ALA A 397 -3.49 -1.83 6.06
CA ALA A 397 -3.37 -2.58 4.82
C ALA A 397 -3.36 -4.11 5.04
N GLN A 398 -2.80 -4.59 6.13
CA GLN A 398 -2.86 -6.01 6.51
C GLN A 398 -4.25 -6.43 6.99
N ASN A 399 -4.98 -5.53 7.64
CA ASN A 399 -6.34 -5.78 8.13
C ASN A 399 -7.35 -5.86 6.98
N ARG A 400 -7.17 -5.08 5.90
CA ARG A 400 -7.98 -5.16 4.66
C ARG A 400 -7.65 -6.44 3.88
N ARG A 401 -8.30 -7.57 4.23
CA ARG A 401 -7.97 -8.87 3.67
C ARG A 401 -9.16 -9.79 3.47
N VAL A 402 -8.96 -10.83 2.68
CA VAL A 402 -9.83 -11.99 2.56
C VAL A 402 -9.08 -13.23 3.05
N GLU A 403 -9.73 -14.09 3.82
CA GLU A 403 -9.19 -15.36 4.27
C GLU A 403 -10.08 -16.53 3.83
N LEU A 404 -9.49 -17.68 3.60
CA LEU A 404 -10.16 -18.96 3.40
C LEU A 404 -10.04 -19.78 4.67
N VAL A 405 -11.14 -20.35 5.12
CA VAL A 405 -11.17 -21.24 6.28
C VAL A 405 -11.78 -22.56 5.85
N ARG A 406 -11.02 -23.67 6.01
CA ARG A 406 -11.50 -25.02 5.74
C ARG A 406 -12.32 -25.52 6.91
N GLU A 407 -13.52 -26.04 6.64
CA GLU A 407 -14.42 -26.67 7.63
C GLU A 407 -13.92 -28.02 8.12
#